data_d3d5d72d2d522660d0dac40d606654d5
#
_entry.id   d3d5d72d2d522660d0dac40d606654d5
#
_cell.length_a   1.000
_cell.length_b   1.000
_cell.length_c   1.000
_cell.angle_alpha   90.00
_cell.angle_beta   90.00
_cell.angle_gamma   90.00
#
_symmetry.space_group_name_H-M   'P 1'
#
loop_
_entity.id
_entity.type
_entity.pdbx_description
1 polymer ?
#
loop_
_entity_poly.entity_id
_entity_poly.type
_entity_poly.pdbx_seq_one_letter_code
_entity_poly.pdbx_strand_id
1 'polypeptide(L)'
;MALITLSELKAVLGIGDIYADAVVQSVADSAENIILSYLTFDDVSIKGVSLTSNVARFYCYDNTFVIGQALTVSKCGAPFDGSRTVTAVGQEDGVTFFEAAITNANITKRHVIPNGRAVLTSQAALYDTTPEVREAAMAVACDIWITRTGTLGQQGVDFQ
;
A
#
# COMPACT_ATOMS: atom_id res chain seq x y z
N MET A 1 -11.08 -4.92 -0.32
CA MET A 1 -11.44 -5.87 0.75
C MET A 1 -10.16 -6.20 1.48
N ALA A 2 -10.16 -6.40 2.79
CA ALA A 2 -8.95 -6.70 3.55
C ALA A 2 -8.65 -8.21 3.50
N LEU A 3 -7.37 -8.60 3.58
CA LEU A 3 -6.97 -10.02 3.67
C LEU A 3 -7.45 -10.65 4.98
N ILE A 4 -7.43 -9.89 6.07
CA ILE A 4 -7.91 -10.29 7.39
C ILE A 4 -8.88 -9.25 7.91
N THR A 5 -10.02 -9.70 8.43
CA THR A 5 -10.95 -8.79 9.10
C THR A 5 -10.63 -8.70 10.59
N LEU A 6 -11.01 -7.58 11.20
CA LEU A 6 -10.88 -7.37 12.65
C LEU A 6 -11.53 -8.50 13.45
N SER A 7 -12.72 -8.96 13.04
CA SER A 7 -13.45 -10.01 13.74
C SER A 7 -12.77 -11.37 13.64
N GLU A 8 -12.19 -11.70 12.48
CA GLU A 8 -11.41 -12.93 12.31
C GLU A 8 -10.18 -12.93 13.21
N LEU A 9 -9.43 -11.81 13.22
CA LEU A 9 -8.23 -11.71 14.06
C LEU A 9 -8.58 -11.79 15.57
N LYS A 10 -9.63 -11.10 16.03
CA LYS A 10 -10.10 -11.21 17.41
C LYS A 10 -10.49 -12.64 17.77
N ALA A 11 -11.17 -13.35 16.87
CA ALA A 11 -11.59 -14.74 17.08
C ALA A 11 -10.40 -15.69 17.20
N VAL A 12 -9.39 -15.57 16.32
CA VAL A 12 -8.18 -16.39 16.35
C VAL A 12 -7.35 -16.12 17.61
N LEU A 13 -7.22 -14.86 18.02
CA LEU A 13 -6.48 -14.50 19.24
C LEU A 13 -7.24 -14.80 20.53
N GLY A 14 -8.55 -15.07 20.48
CA GLY A 14 -9.38 -15.35 21.65
C GLY A 14 -9.54 -14.15 22.59
N ILE A 15 -9.36 -12.92 22.10
CA ILE A 15 -9.31 -11.71 22.94
C ILE A 15 -10.64 -10.98 23.09
N GLY A 16 -11.68 -11.35 22.34
CA GLY A 16 -12.99 -10.67 22.39
C GLY A 16 -12.86 -9.15 22.25
N ASP A 17 -13.49 -8.42 23.17
CA ASP A 17 -13.50 -6.95 23.22
C ASP A 17 -12.59 -6.36 24.33
N ILE A 18 -11.62 -7.12 24.80
CA ILE A 18 -10.69 -6.69 25.86
C ILE A 18 -9.79 -5.53 25.37
N TYR A 19 -9.47 -5.52 24.09
CA TYR A 19 -8.61 -4.49 23.50
C TYR A 19 -9.41 -3.59 22.55
N ALA A 20 -9.01 -2.31 22.48
CA ALA A 20 -9.62 -1.36 21.58
C ALA A 20 -9.46 -1.80 20.10
N ASP A 21 -10.53 -1.70 19.33
CA ASP A 21 -10.59 -2.10 17.92
C ASP A 21 -9.46 -1.51 17.08
N ALA A 22 -9.13 -0.24 17.31
CA ALA A 22 -8.06 0.45 16.60
C ALA A 22 -6.68 -0.20 16.78
N VAL A 23 -6.41 -0.78 17.97
CA VAL A 23 -5.15 -1.47 18.26
C VAL A 23 -5.08 -2.79 17.50
N VAL A 24 -6.15 -3.57 17.52
CA VAL A 24 -6.22 -4.86 16.82
C VAL A 24 -6.21 -4.64 15.30
N GLN A 25 -6.94 -3.61 14.83
CA GLN A 25 -6.95 -3.24 13.42
C GLN A 25 -5.55 -2.84 12.91
N SER A 26 -4.79 -2.08 13.72
CA SER A 26 -3.42 -1.71 13.34
C SER A 26 -2.47 -2.91 13.16
N VAL A 27 -2.74 -4.01 13.85
CA VAL A 27 -2.00 -5.27 13.69
C VAL A 27 -2.39 -5.96 12.38
N ALA A 28 -3.70 -6.04 12.10
CA ALA A 28 -4.20 -6.59 10.84
C ALA A 28 -3.64 -5.83 9.64
N ASP A 29 -3.72 -4.49 9.66
CA ASP A 29 -3.20 -3.62 8.60
C ASP A 29 -1.69 -3.79 8.41
N SER A 30 -0.94 -3.93 9.51
CA SER A 30 0.51 -4.14 9.45
C SER A 30 0.86 -5.49 8.82
N ALA A 31 0.16 -6.56 9.19
CA ALA A 31 0.35 -7.89 8.64
C ALA A 31 -0.01 -7.94 7.15
N GLU A 32 -1.14 -7.32 6.78
CA GLU A 32 -1.56 -7.20 5.39
C GLU A 32 -0.50 -6.49 4.54
N ASN A 33 -0.01 -5.34 5.01
CA ASN A 33 1.04 -4.59 4.31
C ASN A 33 2.34 -5.39 4.16
N ILE A 34 2.74 -6.15 5.17
CA ILE A 34 3.93 -7.01 5.10
C ILE A 34 3.72 -8.07 4.01
N ILE A 35 2.62 -8.83 4.05
CA ILE A 35 2.35 -9.89 3.07
C ILE A 35 2.27 -9.31 1.65
N LEU A 36 1.51 -8.22 1.46
CA LEU A 36 1.38 -7.59 0.15
C LEU A 36 2.73 -7.10 -0.40
N SER A 37 3.65 -6.66 0.46
CA SER A 37 4.99 -6.24 0.03
C SER A 37 5.82 -7.37 -0.59
N TYR A 38 5.51 -8.63 -0.27
CA TYR A 38 6.16 -9.80 -0.87
C TYR A 38 5.44 -10.33 -2.12
N LEU A 39 4.15 -10.05 -2.25
CA LEU A 39 3.32 -10.60 -3.33
C LEU A 39 3.17 -9.66 -4.52
N THR A 40 3.26 -8.35 -4.30
CA THR A 40 3.01 -7.36 -5.32
C THR A 40 4.29 -6.61 -5.67
N PHE A 41 4.73 -6.75 -6.92
CA PHE A 41 5.82 -5.95 -7.50
C PHE A 41 5.30 -4.69 -8.20
N ASP A 42 4.04 -4.32 -7.95
CA ASP A 42 3.34 -3.23 -8.62
C ASP A 42 3.53 -1.89 -7.89
N ASP A 43 4.69 -1.72 -7.27
CA ASP A 43 5.13 -0.49 -6.64
C ASP A 43 6.13 0.21 -7.57
N VAL A 44 5.69 1.26 -8.22
CA VAL A 44 6.50 2.02 -9.16
C VAL A 44 7.02 3.30 -8.51
N SER A 45 8.32 3.49 -8.56
CA SER A 45 9.01 4.68 -8.08
C SER A 45 8.92 5.82 -9.11
N ILE A 46 8.28 6.93 -8.73
CA ILE A 46 8.10 8.11 -9.58
C ILE A 46 9.24 9.08 -9.35
N LYS A 47 10.00 9.39 -10.40
CA LYS A 47 11.15 10.28 -10.37
C LYS A 47 10.87 11.69 -10.82
N GLY A 48 9.85 11.85 -11.64
CA GLY A 48 9.46 13.13 -12.17
C GLY A 48 8.00 13.15 -12.56
N VAL A 49 7.46 14.35 -12.62
CA VAL A 49 6.07 14.59 -13.00
C VAL A 49 5.98 15.81 -13.92
N SER A 50 5.01 15.81 -14.80
CA SER A 50 4.58 16.96 -15.57
C SER A 50 3.07 16.94 -15.75
N LEU A 51 2.49 18.10 -16.07
CA LEU A 51 1.07 18.20 -16.38
C LEU A 51 0.89 19.16 -17.56
N THR A 52 0.24 18.69 -18.60
CA THR A 52 -0.05 19.47 -19.80
C THR A 52 -1.43 19.14 -20.32
N SER A 53 -2.25 20.15 -20.54
CA SER A 53 -3.62 19.98 -21.09
C SER A 53 -4.46 18.96 -20.30
N ASN A 54 -4.41 19.02 -18.98
CA ASN A 54 -5.10 18.10 -18.05
C ASN A 54 -4.63 16.64 -18.11
N VAL A 55 -3.48 16.37 -18.72
CA VAL A 55 -2.82 15.05 -18.71
C VAL A 55 -1.58 15.14 -17.83
N ALA A 56 -1.58 14.42 -16.73
CA ALA A 56 -0.41 14.26 -15.88
C ALA A 56 0.42 13.08 -16.37
N ARG A 57 1.72 13.30 -16.51
CA ARG A 57 2.70 12.28 -16.87
C ARG A 57 3.61 12.02 -15.68
N PHE A 58 3.73 10.73 -15.32
CA PHE A 58 4.53 10.25 -14.20
C PHE A 58 5.72 9.46 -14.76
N TYR A 59 6.92 10.01 -14.62
CA TYR A 59 8.16 9.40 -15.14
C TYR A 59 8.73 8.42 -14.11
N CYS A 60 9.00 7.20 -14.56
CA CYS A 60 9.52 6.09 -13.74
C CYS A 60 10.63 5.34 -14.48
N TYR A 61 11.42 4.50 -13.78
CA TYR A 61 12.40 3.66 -14.48
C TYR A 61 11.74 2.49 -15.17
N ASP A 62 10.90 1.78 -14.43
CA ASP A 62 10.12 0.65 -14.94
C ASP A 62 8.66 0.95 -14.71
N ASN A 63 7.85 0.71 -15.72
CA ASN A 63 6.41 0.81 -15.61
C ASN A 63 5.79 -0.57 -15.85
N THR A 64 5.19 -1.13 -14.81
CA THR A 64 4.45 -2.41 -14.86
C THR A 64 2.96 -2.20 -15.05
N PHE A 65 2.49 -0.95 -14.97
CA PHE A 65 1.07 -0.65 -15.07
C PHE A 65 0.56 -0.72 -16.51
N VAL A 66 -0.71 -1.08 -16.65
CA VAL A 66 -1.43 -1.10 -17.92
C VAL A 66 -2.60 -0.11 -17.90
N ILE A 67 -3.03 0.29 -19.09
CA ILE A 67 -4.14 1.23 -19.26
C ILE A 67 -5.41 0.68 -18.58
N GLY A 68 -6.12 1.54 -17.86
CA GLY A 68 -7.35 1.22 -17.13
C GLY A 68 -7.12 0.85 -15.66
N GLN A 69 -5.89 0.58 -15.23
CA GLN A 69 -5.62 0.28 -13.82
C GLN A 69 -5.81 1.49 -12.91
N ALA A 70 -6.40 1.26 -11.75
CA ALA A 70 -6.53 2.26 -10.70
C ALA A 70 -5.30 2.21 -9.78
N LEU A 71 -4.69 3.37 -9.56
CA LEU A 71 -3.48 3.54 -8.76
C LEU A 71 -3.71 4.51 -7.61
N THR A 72 -2.96 4.34 -6.54
CA THR A 72 -2.75 5.36 -5.51
C THR A 72 -1.37 5.95 -5.67
N VAL A 73 -1.30 7.24 -5.99
CA VAL A 73 -0.06 8.02 -6.11
C VAL A 73 0.18 8.80 -4.83
N SER A 74 1.42 8.80 -4.35
CA SER A 74 1.82 9.51 -3.13
C SER A 74 3.23 10.10 -3.26
N LYS A 75 3.54 11.10 -2.43
CA LYS A 75 4.84 11.77 -2.35
C LYS A 75 5.28 12.51 -3.61
N CYS A 76 4.36 12.78 -4.53
CA CYS A 76 4.61 13.62 -5.70
C CYS A 76 4.22 15.09 -5.44
N GLY A 77 3.41 15.32 -4.41
CA GLY A 77 2.83 16.61 -4.07
C GLY A 77 1.62 16.98 -4.93
N ALA A 78 0.90 18.01 -4.53
CA ALA A 78 -0.27 18.48 -5.27
C ALA A 78 0.13 18.97 -6.67
N PRO A 79 -0.72 18.76 -7.70
CA PRO A 79 -2.00 18.04 -7.71
C PRO A 79 -1.87 16.54 -8.00
N PHE A 80 -0.66 15.97 -7.99
CA PHE A 80 -0.36 14.62 -8.50
C PHE A 80 -0.79 13.50 -7.56
N ASP A 81 -0.71 13.72 -6.25
CA ASP A 81 -1.07 12.72 -5.24
C ASP A 81 -2.56 12.37 -5.26
N GLY A 82 -2.88 11.15 -4.85
CA GLY A 82 -4.23 10.62 -4.74
C GLY A 82 -4.54 9.48 -5.71
N SER A 83 -5.80 9.11 -5.80
CA SER A 83 -6.28 8.04 -6.68
C SER A 83 -6.21 8.47 -8.14
N ARG A 84 -5.66 7.61 -9.01
CA ARG A 84 -5.47 7.86 -10.44
C ARG A 84 -5.83 6.64 -11.24
N THR A 85 -6.31 6.83 -12.47
CA THR A 85 -6.51 5.75 -13.43
C THR A 85 -5.52 5.94 -14.58
N VAL A 86 -4.81 4.88 -14.94
CA VAL A 86 -3.84 4.91 -16.04
C VAL A 86 -4.59 5.09 -17.35
N THR A 87 -4.28 6.16 -18.09
CA THR A 87 -4.90 6.48 -19.38
C THR A 87 -3.98 6.17 -20.56
N ALA A 88 -2.67 6.23 -20.35
CA ALA A 88 -1.66 5.84 -21.33
C ALA A 88 -0.38 5.38 -20.64
N VAL A 89 0.42 4.60 -21.36
CA VAL A 89 1.77 4.18 -20.97
C VAL A 89 2.70 4.37 -22.16
N GLY A 90 3.96 4.69 -21.92
CA GLY A 90 4.91 4.92 -22.97
C GLY A 90 6.34 5.16 -22.50
N GLN A 91 7.17 5.59 -23.43
CA GLN A 91 8.56 5.93 -23.18
C GLN A 91 8.93 7.25 -23.89
N GLU A 92 9.68 8.09 -23.20
CA GLU A 92 10.20 9.35 -23.70
C GLU A 92 11.67 9.48 -23.30
N ASP A 93 12.56 9.67 -24.26
CA ASP A 93 14.01 9.78 -24.04
C ASP A 93 14.61 8.62 -23.23
N GLY A 94 14.11 7.39 -23.43
CA GLY A 94 14.56 6.21 -22.70
C GLY A 94 13.98 6.08 -21.29
N VAL A 95 13.14 7.01 -20.86
CA VAL A 95 12.46 6.97 -19.57
C VAL A 95 11.02 6.53 -19.78
N THR A 96 10.59 5.50 -19.05
CA THR A 96 9.20 5.03 -19.09
C THR A 96 8.30 6.00 -18.33
N PHE A 97 7.03 6.05 -18.75
CA PHE A 97 6.02 6.84 -18.04
C PHE A 97 4.64 6.19 -18.14
N PHE A 98 3.79 6.55 -17.20
CA PHE A 98 2.34 6.39 -17.32
C PHE A 98 1.65 7.75 -17.22
N GLU A 99 0.45 7.83 -17.77
CA GLU A 99 -0.36 9.05 -17.75
C GLU A 99 -1.67 8.82 -17.00
N ALA A 100 -2.17 9.91 -16.41
CA ALA A 100 -3.50 9.96 -15.79
C ALA A 100 -4.13 11.35 -15.99
N ALA A 101 -5.45 11.39 -16.06
CA ALA A 101 -6.16 12.66 -16.17
C ALA A 101 -6.13 13.42 -14.83
N ILE A 102 -5.69 14.67 -14.86
CA ILE A 102 -5.72 15.59 -13.71
C ILE A 102 -6.10 16.98 -14.22
N THR A 103 -7.24 17.48 -13.79
CA THR A 103 -7.66 18.85 -14.14
C THR A 103 -6.92 19.86 -13.28
N ASN A 104 -5.93 20.54 -13.87
CA ASN A 104 -5.16 21.59 -13.22
C ASN A 104 -4.40 22.42 -14.27
N ALA A 105 -3.84 23.55 -13.84
CA ALA A 105 -2.93 24.36 -14.68
C ALA A 105 -1.69 23.53 -15.08
N ASN A 106 -1.12 23.85 -16.26
CA ASN A 106 0.06 23.17 -16.75
C ASN A 106 1.24 23.31 -15.77
N ILE A 107 1.94 22.21 -15.55
CA ILE A 107 3.13 22.13 -14.70
C ILE A 107 4.26 21.55 -15.55
N THR A 108 5.33 22.32 -15.70
CA THR A 108 6.54 21.85 -16.41
C THR A 108 7.13 20.63 -15.73
N LYS A 109 7.81 19.79 -16.52
CA LYS A 109 8.51 18.60 -16.04
C LYS A 109 9.44 18.98 -14.87
N ARG A 110 9.24 18.32 -13.74
CA ARG A 110 10.07 18.50 -12.54
C ARG A 110 10.43 17.16 -11.90
N HIS A 111 11.59 17.12 -11.26
CA HIS A 111 11.97 15.97 -10.43
C HIS A 111 11.15 15.91 -9.15
N VAL A 112 10.95 14.69 -8.65
CA VAL A 112 10.32 14.39 -7.37
C VAL A 112 11.39 13.83 -6.44
N ILE A 113 11.71 14.57 -5.37
CA ILE A 113 12.77 14.21 -4.41
C ILE A 113 12.22 14.41 -2.97
N PRO A 114 12.21 13.34 -2.14
CA PRO A 114 12.47 11.93 -2.46
C PRO A 114 11.46 11.40 -3.49
N ASN A 115 11.77 10.28 -4.14
CA ASN A 115 10.91 9.73 -5.19
C ASN A 115 9.48 9.55 -4.70
N GLY A 116 8.53 9.87 -5.59
CA GLY A 116 7.14 9.53 -5.40
C GLY A 116 6.91 8.02 -5.55
N ARG A 117 5.70 7.59 -5.22
CA ARG A 117 5.31 6.19 -5.27
C ARG A 117 3.94 6.06 -5.91
N ALA A 118 3.79 5.08 -6.80
CA ALA A 118 2.50 4.63 -7.33
C ALA A 118 2.31 3.15 -7.01
N VAL A 119 1.14 2.78 -6.49
CA VAL A 119 0.77 1.40 -6.18
C VAL A 119 -0.62 1.10 -6.72
N LEU A 120 -0.88 -0.15 -7.10
CA LEU A 120 -2.23 -0.58 -7.47
C LEU A 120 -3.19 -0.36 -6.31
N THR A 121 -4.31 0.27 -6.62
CA THR A 121 -5.39 0.39 -5.63
C THR A 121 -6.03 -0.98 -5.41
N SER A 122 -6.35 -1.28 -4.15
CA SER A 122 -7.02 -2.54 -3.78
C SER A 122 -6.19 -3.81 -4.06
N GLN A 123 -4.87 -3.76 -3.85
CA GLN A 123 -4.00 -4.94 -3.98
C GLN A 123 -4.50 -6.15 -3.17
N ALA A 124 -5.00 -5.92 -1.95
CA ALA A 124 -5.57 -6.96 -1.13
C ALA A 124 -6.73 -7.72 -1.82
N ALA A 125 -7.52 -7.03 -2.65
CA ALA A 125 -8.63 -7.66 -3.38
C ALA A 125 -8.19 -8.66 -4.45
N LEU A 126 -6.91 -8.65 -4.85
CA LEU A 126 -6.37 -9.65 -5.78
C LEU A 126 -6.18 -11.02 -5.10
N TYR A 127 -6.04 -11.03 -3.79
CA TYR A 127 -5.66 -12.20 -2.99
C TYR A 127 -6.70 -12.55 -1.91
N ASP A 128 -7.80 -11.79 -1.79
CA ASP A 128 -8.80 -11.97 -0.72
C ASP A 128 -9.53 -13.33 -0.78
N THR A 129 -9.51 -13.98 -1.96
CA THR A 129 -10.07 -15.33 -2.17
C THR A 129 -8.99 -16.42 -2.16
N THR A 130 -7.72 -16.08 -1.90
CA THR A 130 -6.60 -17.04 -1.87
C THR A 130 -6.32 -17.47 -0.43
N PRO A 131 -6.72 -18.70 -0.02
CA PRO A 131 -6.64 -19.14 1.38
C PRO A 131 -5.21 -19.08 1.93
N GLU A 132 -4.21 -19.46 1.15
CA GLU A 132 -2.82 -19.51 1.57
C GLU A 132 -2.27 -18.13 1.91
N VAL A 133 -2.68 -17.10 1.16
CA VAL A 133 -2.28 -15.72 1.40
C VAL A 133 -2.95 -15.18 2.66
N ARG A 134 -4.23 -15.51 2.86
CA ARG A 134 -4.98 -15.12 4.06
C ARG A 134 -4.40 -15.77 5.32
N GLU A 135 -4.08 -17.06 5.26
CA GLU A 135 -3.43 -17.78 6.36
C GLU A 135 -2.06 -17.21 6.70
N ALA A 136 -1.25 -16.89 5.69
CA ALA A 136 0.05 -16.25 5.90
C ALA A 136 -0.11 -14.88 6.58
N ALA A 137 -1.07 -14.07 6.14
CA ALA A 137 -1.36 -12.78 6.76
C ALA A 137 -1.83 -12.95 8.22
N MET A 138 -2.70 -13.94 8.49
CA MET A 138 -3.15 -14.25 9.85
C MET A 138 -2.00 -14.68 10.75
N ALA A 139 -1.11 -15.54 10.27
CA ALA A 139 0.07 -15.98 11.03
C ALA A 139 0.97 -14.79 11.40
N VAL A 140 1.25 -13.90 10.44
CA VAL A 140 2.03 -12.67 10.69
C VAL A 140 1.31 -11.75 11.70
N ALA A 141 -0.01 -11.60 11.60
CA ALA A 141 -0.78 -10.80 12.55
C ALA A 141 -0.69 -11.36 13.98
N CYS A 142 -0.82 -12.67 14.13
CA CYS A 142 -0.65 -13.34 15.43
C CYS A 142 0.76 -13.13 16.00
N ASP A 143 1.80 -13.25 15.18
CA ASP A 143 3.18 -13.04 15.61
C ASP A 143 3.44 -11.59 16.07
N ILE A 144 2.96 -10.60 15.29
CA ILE A 144 2.99 -9.19 15.69
C ILE A 144 2.28 -8.97 17.01
N TRP A 145 1.09 -9.58 17.19
CA TRP A 145 0.30 -9.45 18.41
C TRP A 145 1.05 -10.01 19.61
N ILE A 146 1.56 -11.25 19.52
CA ILE A 146 2.31 -11.91 20.60
C ILE A 146 3.56 -11.10 20.95
N THR A 147 4.28 -10.58 19.96
CA THR A 147 5.47 -9.77 20.19
C THR A 147 5.13 -8.47 20.92
N ARG A 148 4.01 -7.81 20.57
CA ARG A 148 3.59 -6.57 21.23
C ARG A 148 3.07 -6.79 22.66
N THR A 149 2.36 -7.90 22.90
CA THR A 149 1.73 -8.17 24.19
C THR A 149 2.59 -9.02 25.10
N GLY A 150 3.40 -9.94 24.55
CA GLY A 150 4.28 -10.82 25.31
C GLY A 150 5.40 -10.10 26.06
N THR A 151 5.93 -9.01 25.50
CA THR A 151 6.92 -8.15 26.15
C THR A 151 6.33 -7.38 27.35
N LEU A 152 5.04 -7.15 27.39
CA LEU A 152 4.37 -6.51 28.54
C LEU A 152 4.10 -7.48 29.70
N GLY A 153 4.05 -8.79 29.42
CA GLY A 153 3.82 -9.83 30.45
C GLY A 153 5.07 -10.29 31.19
N GLN A 154 6.27 -10.07 30.65
CA GLN A 154 7.52 -10.52 31.26
C GLN A 154 8.16 -9.53 32.25
N GLN A 155 7.61 -8.34 32.42
CA GLN A 155 8.12 -7.35 33.40
C GLN A 155 7.52 -7.50 34.81
N GLY A 156 6.81 -8.58 35.10
CA GLY A 156 6.05 -8.73 36.35
C GLY A 156 6.31 -9.97 37.19
N VAL A 157 7.37 -10.75 36.96
CA VAL A 157 7.63 -11.93 37.84
C VAL A 157 9.06 -11.87 38.34
N ASP A 158 9.28 -10.96 39.27
CA ASP A 158 10.41 -11.06 40.21
C ASP A 158 9.95 -12.02 41.33
N PHE A 159 10.35 -13.27 41.26
CA PHE A 159 10.19 -14.22 42.35
C PHE A 159 11.26 -13.92 43.40
N GLN A 160 10.88 -13.28 44.49
CA GLN A 160 11.62 -13.32 45.75
C GLN A 160 11.30 -14.59 46.52
#